data_f8c9d1172104354ad1ec3712322e1036
#
_entry.id   f8c9d1172104354ad1ec3712322e1036
#
_cell.length_a   1.000
_cell.length_b   1.000
_cell.length_c   1.000
_cell.angle_alpha   90.00
_cell.angle_beta   90.00
_cell.angle_gamma   90.00
#
_symmetry.space_group_name_H-M   'P 1'
#
loop_
_entity.id
_entity.type
_entity.pdbx_description
1 polymer ?
#
loop_
_entity_poly.entity_id
_entity_poly.type
_entity_poly.pdbx_seq_one_letter_code
_entity_poly.pdbx_strand_id
1 'polypeptide(L)'
;MKLLISPAKSLEFKKELPSKITTTAVFEKEASYINSVLKEKSPQHLSKLMSISEALAELNWNRNQVFKTPSDSTNSRAAIFAFNGDVYTGLDAYSLSEKQIEILQEKLRILSGLYGLLKPLDVIRPYRLEMGTSLKLDAHKNLYSFWKNKLTEQLNMELKEGELLVNLASKEYFSAIDEKAIQNTIVTPHFKDFKNGKLKIISFFAKKARGMMVRHLIEQNASTLEDIHSFTSAGYAFSSTETVDEMNPIFVR
;
A
#
# COMPACT_ATOMS: atom_id res chain seq x y z
N MET A 1 14.19 7.16 5.91
CA MET A 1 13.32 7.03 4.71
C MET A 1 12.14 6.15 5.04
N LYS A 2 10.91 6.60 4.79
CA LYS A 2 9.69 5.79 4.80
C LYS A 2 9.17 5.60 3.38
N LEU A 3 8.62 4.43 3.10
CA LEU A 3 8.13 4.03 1.78
C LEU A 3 6.62 3.79 1.86
N LEU A 4 5.86 4.32 0.92
CA LEU A 4 4.40 4.09 0.83
C LEU A 4 4.08 3.25 -0.40
N ILE A 5 3.28 2.19 -0.24
CA ILE A 5 2.70 1.43 -1.34
C ILE A 5 1.18 1.28 -1.20
N SER A 6 0.53 0.95 -2.32
CA SER A 6 -0.88 0.54 -2.32
C SER A 6 -1.03 -0.92 -1.91
N PRO A 7 -2.20 -1.33 -1.39
CA PRO A 7 -2.52 -2.74 -1.18
C PRO A 7 -2.80 -3.44 -2.51
N ALA A 8 -3.17 -4.70 -2.47
CA ALA A 8 -3.67 -5.44 -3.62
C ALA A 8 -5.13 -5.89 -3.42
N LYS A 9 -5.87 -6.00 -4.54
CA LYS A 9 -7.24 -6.55 -4.54
C LYS A 9 -7.27 -8.05 -4.29
N SER A 10 -6.25 -8.75 -4.78
CA SER A 10 -6.07 -10.19 -4.56
C SER A 10 -5.31 -10.43 -3.27
N LEU A 11 -5.65 -11.52 -2.61
CA LEU A 11 -5.07 -11.94 -1.34
C LEU A 11 -4.59 -13.38 -1.42
N GLU A 12 -3.47 -13.68 -0.73
CA GLU A 12 -2.90 -15.01 -0.56
C GLU A 12 -2.93 -15.41 0.92
N PHE A 13 -3.66 -16.46 1.23
CA PHE A 13 -3.81 -16.97 2.60
C PHE A 13 -3.44 -18.45 2.74
N LYS A 14 -2.98 -19.11 1.65
CA LYS A 14 -2.68 -20.55 1.64
C LYS A 14 -1.19 -20.85 1.66
N LYS A 15 -0.36 -19.97 1.01
CA LYS A 15 1.09 -20.20 0.90
C LYS A 15 1.73 -20.22 2.30
N GLU A 16 2.67 -21.11 2.55
CA GLU A 16 3.43 -21.17 3.80
C GLU A 16 4.14 -19.86 4.10
N LEU A 17 4.14 -19.44 5.37
CA LEU A 17 4.75 -18.19 5.80
C LEU A 17 6.23 -18.37 6.10
N PRO A 18 7.11 -17.48 5.60
CA PRO A 18 8.53 -17.53 5.91
C PRO A 18 8.82 -17.06 7.34
N SER A 19 7.91 -16.36 7.98
CA SER A 19 8.03 -15.86 9.36
C SER A 19 6.69 -15.92 10.08
N LYS A 20 6.72 -16.20 11.39
CA LYS A 20 5.56 -16.18 12.29
C LYS A 20 5.47 -14.88 13.08
N ILE A 21 6.43 -13.97 12.93
CA ILE A 21 6.42 -12.68 13.63
C ILE A 21 5.28 -11.82 13.05
N THR A 22 4.49 -11.26 13.96
CA THR A 22 3.36 -10.41 13.61
C THR A 22 3.28 -9.20 14.53
N THR A 23 2.66 -8.13 14.03
CA THR A 23 2.34 -6.91 14.79
C THR A 23 0.87 -6.55 14.63
N THR A 24 0.40 -5.62 15.45
CA THR A 24 -0.99 -5.16 15.46
C THR A 24 -1.12 -3.85 14.70
N ALA A 25 -2.14 -3.75 13.84
CA ALA A 25 -2.40 -2.53 13.08
C ALA A 25 -2.80 -1.36 13.98
N VAL A 26 -2.26 -0.18 13.71
CA VAL A 26 -2.49 1.02 14.53
C VAL A 26 -3.96 1.46 14.55
N PHE A 27 -4.70 1.24 13.47
CA PHE A 27 -6.09 1.66 13.29
C PHE A 27 -7.11 0.52 13.36
N GLU A 28 -6.90 -0.47 14.26
CA GLU A 28 -7.85 -1.59 14.41
C GLU A 28 -9.26 -1.16 14.82
N LYS A 29 -9.38 -0.11 15.64
CA LYS A 29 -10.68 0.44 16.06
C LYS A 29 -11.44 1.03 14.87
N GLU A 30 -10.74 1.78 14.03
CA GLU A 30 -11.26 2.34 12.80
C GLU A 30 -11.64 1.24 11.80
N ALA A 31 -10.81 0.21 11.66
CA ALA A 31 -11.12 -0.94 10.81
C ALA A 31 -12.38 -1.68 11.28
N SER A 32 -12.54 -1.88 12.59
CA SER A 32 -13.77 -2.42 13.20
C SER A 32 -14.99 -1.56 12.90
N TYR A 33 -14.87 -0.26 13.05
CA TYR A 33 -15.95 0.69 12.78
C TYR A 33 -16.36 0.66 11.30
N ILE A 34 -15.38 0.74 10.37
CA ILE A 34 -15.66 0.66 8.93
C ILE A 34 -16.31 -0.67 8.60
N ASN A 35 -15.82 -1.77 9.16
CA ASN A 35 -16.41 -3.08 8.93
C ASN A 35 -17.84 -3.18 9.48
N SER A 36 -18.19 -2.57 10.62
CA SER A 36 -19.54 -2.55 11.14
C SER A 36 -20.54 -1.94 10.13
N VAL A 37 -20.12 -0.85 9.45
CA VAL A 37 -20.92 -0.22 8.39
C VAL A 37 -21.04 -1.11 7.14
N LEU A 38 -19.96 -1.83 6.78
CA LEU A 38 -19.99 -2.77 5.65
C LEU A 38 -20.84 -4.01 5.95
N LYS A 39 -20.85 -4.47 7.20
CA LYS A 39 -21.58 -5.64 7.69
C LYS A 39 -23.10 -5.49 7.53
N GLU A 40 -23.60 -4.26 7.65
CA GLU A 40 -25.03 -3.93 7.47
C GLU A 40 -25.49 -3.95 6.01
N LYS A 41 -24.56 -4.00 5.04
CA LYS A 41 -24.92 -3.96 3.63
C LYS A 41 -25.19 -5.37 3.10
N SER A 42 -26.21 -5.49 2.25
CA SER A 42 -26.47 -6.75 1.53
C SER A 42 -25.40 -7.01 0.45
N PRO A 43 -25.22 -8.25 -0.03
CA PRO A 43 -24.34 -8.55 -1.16
C PRO A 43 -24.61 -7.66 -2.39
N GLN A 44 -25.90 -7.40 -2.72
CA GLN A 44 -26.27 -6.56 -3.85
C GLN A 44 -25.82 -5.10 -3.68
N HIS A 45 -25.88 -4.58 -2.43
CA HIS A 45 -25.36 -3.25 -2.13
C HIS A 45 -23.83 -3.20 -2.24
N LEU A 46 -23.12 -4.23 -1.77
CA LEU A 46 -21.67 -4.35 -1.89
C LEU A 46 -21.23 -4.45 -3.36
N SER A 47 -21.97 -5.22 -4.19
CA SER A 47 -21.73 -5.31 -5.63
C SER A 47 -21.76 -3.94 -6.30
N LYS A 48 -22.79 -3.15 -6.04
CA LYS A 48 -22.94 -1.78 -6.57
C LYS A 48 -21.88 -0.83 -6.01
N LEU A 49 -21.66 -0.85 -4.68
CA LEU A 49 -20.75 0.05 -3.98
C LEU A 49 -19.30 -0.10 -4.45
N MET A 50 -18.84 -1.33 -4.66
CA MET A 50 -17.46 -1.65 -5.03
C MET A 50 -17.31 -1.98 -6.53
N SER A 51 -18.38 -1.94 -7.31
CA SER A 51 -18.40 -2.31 -8.75
C SER A 51 -17.76 -3.69 -8.99
N ILE A 52 -18.23 -4.70 -8.25
CA ILE A 52 -17.75 -6.08 -8.30
C ILE A 52 -18.87 -7.06 -8.68
N SER A 53 -18.50 -8.25 -9.16
CA SER A 53 -19.44 -9.32 -9.48
C SER A 53 -20.21 -9.78 -8.23
N GLU A 54 -21.39 -10.38 -8.45
CA GLU A 54 -22.23 -10.94 -7.36
C GLU A 54 -21.45 -11.97 -6.53
N ALA A 55 -20.69 -12.85 -7.16
CA ALA A 55 -19.88 -13.85 -6.45
C ALA A 55 -18.82 -13.21 -5.55
N LEU A 56 -18.15 -12.12 -6.00
CA LEU A 56 -17.21 -11.37 -5.18
C LEU A 56 -17.92 -10.58 -4.06
N ALA A 57 -19.12 -10.09 -4.31
CA ALA A 57 -19.93 -9.39 -3.31
C ALA A 57 -20.35 -10.34 -2.19
N GLU A 58 -20.83 -11.54 -2.54
CA GLU A 58 -21.18 -12.61 -1.58
C GLU A 58 -19.97 -13.01 -0.73
N LEU A 59 -18.83 -13.26 -1.39
CA LEU A 59 -17.58 -13.59 -0.68
C LEU A 59 -17.20 -12.49 0.33
N ASN A 60 -17.28 -11.22 -0.05
CA ASN A 60 -16.89 -10.12 0.84
C ASN A 60 -17.95 -9.82 1.90
N TRP A 61 -19.23 -10.04 1.61
CA TRP A 61 -20.26 -10.03 2.61
C TRP A 61 -19.99 -11.06 3.72
N ASN A 62 -19.70 -12.31 3.35
CA ASN A 62 -19.31 -13.35 4.30
C ASN A 62 -18.08 -12.96 5.13
N ARG A 63 -17.04 -12.38 4.50
CA ARG A 63 -15.84 -11.87 5.18
C ARG A 63 -16.17 -10.81 6.22
N ASN A 64 -17.08 -9.88 5.87
CA ASN A 64 -17.50 -8.81 6.77
C ASN A 64 -18.27 -9.36 7.98
N GLN A 65 -19.10 -10.43 7.80
CA GLN A 65 -19.85 -11.04 8.91
C GLN A 65 -18.94 -11.66 9.98
N VAL A 66 -17.81 -12.25 9.57
CA VAL A 66 -16.88 -12.94 10.49
C VAL A 66 -15.66 -12.09 10.87
N PHE A 67 -15.60 -10.83 10.43
CA PHE A 67 -14.51 -9.92 10.77
C PHE A 67 -14.46 -9.65 12.27
N LYS A 68 -13.24 -9.71 12.84
CA LYS A 68 -12.97 -9.44 14.25
C LYS A 68 -11.63 -8.71 14.39
N THR A 69 -11.54 -7.81 15.35
CA THR A 69 -10.31 -7.19 15.84
C THR A 69 -10.26 -7.33 17.38
N PRO A 70 -9.09 -7.58 17.97
CA PRO A 70 -7.84 -7.93 17.29
C PRO A 70 -8.00 -9.20 16.46
N SER A 71 -7.22 -9.30 15.39
CA SER A 71 -7.23 -10.48 14.53
C SER A 71 -6.67 -11.68 15.30
N ASP A 72 -7.44 -12.76 15.36
CA ASP A 72 -6.96 -14.04 15.91
C ASP A 72 -6.05 -14.76 14.88
N SER A 73 -5.39 -15.84 15.32
CA SER A 73 -4.50 -16.64 14.46
C SER A 73 -5.24 -17.39 13.35
N THR A 74 -6.57 -17.49 13.44
CA THR A 74 -7.37 -18.19 12.46
C THR A 74 -7.79 -17.25 11.33
N ASN A 75 -7.48 -17.63 10.09
CA ASN A 75 -7.80 -16.85 8.90
C ASN A 75 -7.28 -15.40 8.92
N SER A 76 -6.06 -15.23 9.43
CA SER A 76 -5.34 -13.95 9.44
C SER A 76 -3.90 -14.14 8.98
N ARG A 77 -3.27 -13.07 8.47
CA ARG A 77 -1.91 -13.10 7.93
C ARG A 77 -1.28 -11.72 8.01
N ALA A 78 0.05 -11.66 8.16
CA ALA A 78 0.80 -10.42 8.03
C ALA A 78 0.57 -9.78 6.65
N ALA A 79 0.31 -8.48 6.62
CA ALA A 79 -0.14 -7.75 5.42
C ALA A 79 0.76 -7.96 4.21
N ILE A 80 2.09 -7.94 4.41
CA ILE A 80 3.05 -8.10 3.33
C ILE A 80 2.97 -9.47 2.65
N PHE A 81 2.57 -10.50 3.37
CA PHE A 81 2.38 -11.86 2.87
C PHE A 81 0.94 -12.18 2.47
N ALA A 82 0.00 -11.31 2.87
CA ALA A 82 -1.41 -11.44 2.52
C ALA A 82 -1.76 -10.80 1.18
N PHE A 83 -1.21 -9.62 0.89
CA PHE A 83 -1.48 -8.95 -0.39
C PHE A 83 -0.76 -9.65 -1.55
N ASN A 84 -1.49 -9.87 -2.65
CA ASN A 84 -0.99 -10.54 -3.85
C ASN A 84 -1.36 -9.71 -5.10
N GLY A 85 -0.35 -9.15 -5.77
CA GLY A 85 -0.50 -8.32 -6.96
C GLY A 85 0.84 -7.81 -7.48
N ASP A 86 0.84 -7.05 -8.57
CA ASP A 86 2.05 -6.67 -9.30
C ASP A 86 3.12 -5.99 -8.43
N VAL A 87 2.71 -5.11 -7.49
CA VAL A 87 3.64 -4.47 -6.53
C VAL A 87 4.30 -5.53 -5.67
N TYR A 88 3.52 -6.47 -5.13
CA TYR A 88 4.00 -7.53 -4.25
C TYR A 88 4.82 -8.58 -4.98
N THR A 89 4.50 -8.85 -6.25
CA THR A 89 5.34 -9.67 -7.14
C THR A 89 6.70 -8.98 -7.40
N GLY A 90 6.71 -7.67 -7.56
CA GLY A 90 7.95 -6.91 -7.75
C GLY A 90 8.83 -6.86 -6.49
N LEU A 91 8.21 -6.75 -5.31
CA LEU A 91 8.87 -6.76 -4.02
C LEU A 91 9.39 -8.15 -3.63
N ASP A 92 8.58 -9.20 -3.90
CA ASP A 92 8.87 -10.60 -3.58
C ASP A 92 9.33 -10.80 -2.11
N ALA A 93 8.48 -10.38 -1.17
CA ALA A 93 8.78 -10.42 0.26
C ALA A 93 9.08 -11.86 0.79
N TYR A 94 8.61 -12.88 0.09
CA TYR A 94 8.86 -14.28 0.48
C TYR A 94 10.33 -14.71 0.31
N SER A 95 11.11 -14.00 -0.50
CA SER A 95 12.54 -14.28 -0.72
C SER A 95 13.48 -13.37 0.09
N LEU A 96 12.94 -12.47 0.90
CA LEU A 96 13.73 -11.59 1.77
C LEU A 96 14.26 -12.36 2.99
N SER A 97 15.50 -12.04 3.40
CA SER A 97 16.08 -12.53 4.65
C SER A 97 15.39 -11.91 5.86
N GLU A 98 15.54 -12.51 7.06
CA GLU A 98 14.98 -11.98 8.31
C GLU A 98 15.41 -10.53 8.56
N LYS A 99 16.70 -10.21 8.36
CA LYS A 99 17.23 -8.85 8.49
C LYS A 99 16.56 -7.86 7.52
N GLN A 100 16.29 -8.28 6.28
CA GLN A 100 15.59 -7.45 5.31
C GLN A 100 14.10 -7.26 5.67
N ILE A 101 13.47 -8.27 6.29
CA ILE A 101 12.10 -8.16 6.82
C ILE A 101 12.05 -7.17 7.99
N GLU A 102 13.07 -7.12 8.85
CA GLU A 102 13.16 -6.11 9.92
C GLU A 102 13.27 -4.69 9.35
N ILE A 103 14.14 -4.48 8.35
CA ILE A 103 14.28 -3.19 7.66
C ILE A 103 12.96 -2.82 6.96
N LEU A 104 12.32 -3.80 6.31
CA LEU A 104 11.02 -3.62 5.65
C LEU A 104 9.95 -3.17 6.66
N GLN A 105 9.88 -3.83 7.84
CA GLN A 105 8.93 -3.50 8.91
C GLN A 105 9.13 -2.07 9.43
N GLU A 106 10.37 -1.62 9.50
CA GLU A 106 10.68 -0.25 9.90
C GLU A 106 10.28 0.77 8.83
N LYS A 107 10.65 0.52 7.57
CA LYS A 107 10.59 1.52 6.49
C LYS A 107 9.28 1.51 5.69
N LEU A 108 8.66 0.35 5.45
CA LEU A 108 7.49 0.25 4.57
C LEU A 108 6.18 0.53 5.32
N ARG A 109 5.28 1.22 4.62
CA ARG A 109 3.87 1.39 5.01
C ARG A 109 2.98 1.05 3.83
N ILE A 110 1.90 0.32 4.11
CA ILE A 110 0.91 -0.11 3.12
C ILE A 110 -0.38 0.65 3.40
N LEU A 111 -0.83 1.46 2.45
CA LEU A 111 -2.11 2.14 2.53
C LEU A 111 -3.25 1.13 2.38
N SER A 112 -4.37 1.34 3.07
CA SER A 112 -5.50 0.42 3.08
C SER A 112 -6.82 1.17 3.25
N GLY A 113 -7.83 0.82 2.44
CA GLY A 113 -9.17 1.40 2.61
C GLY A 113 -9.82 1.00 3.94
N LEU A 114 -9.54 -0.23 4.44
CA LEU A 114 -10.12 -0.73 5.69
C LEU A 114 -9.25 -0.39 6.92
N TYR A 115 -7.93 -0.63 6.83
CA TYR A 115 -7.01 -0.48 7.97
C TYR A 115 -6.25 0.85 7.97
N GLY A 116 -6.47 1.73 7.00
CA GLY A 116 -5.78 3.02 6.87
C GLY A 116 -4.30 2.88 6.52
N LEU A 117 -3.46 2.63 7.50
CA LEU A 117 -2.01 2.46 7.36
C LEU A 117 -1.57 1.17 8.08
N LEU A 118 -0.86 0.33 7.36
CA LEU A 118 -0.32 -0.94 7.87
C LEU A 118 1.20 -0.96 7.79
N LYS A 119 1.83 -1.52 8.80
CA LYS A 119 3.20 -2.03 8.71
C LYS A 119 3.20 -3.41 8.02
N PRO A 120 4.31 -3.84 7.43
CA PRO A 120 4.40 -5.13 6.73
C PRO A 120 3.90 -6.35 7.52
N LEU A 121 4.26 -6.41 8.81
CA LEU A 121 3.93 -7.55 9.68
C LEU A 121 2.62 -7.37 10.46
N ASP A 122 1.88 -6.28 10.23
CA ASP A 122 0.56 -6.10 10.84
C ASP A 122 -0.41 -7.17 10.33
N VAL A 123 -1.10 -7.81 11.28
CA VAL A 123 -2.04 -8.89 10.96
C VAL A 123 -3.31 -8.32 10.37
N ILE A 124 -3.70 -8.84 9.21
CA ILE A 124 -4.96 -8.52 8.56
C ILE A 124 -5.82 -9.76 8.34
N ARG A 125 -7.12 -9.57 8.32
CA ARG A 125 -8.09 -10.56 7.84
C ARG A 125 -8.39 -10.35 6.36
N PRO A 126 -8.88 -11.37 5.64
CA PRO A 126 -9.30 -11.19 4.26
C PRO A 126 -10.42 -10.14 4.16
N TYR A 127 -10.22 -9.14 3.33
CA TYR A 127 -11.19 -8.08 3.06
C TYR A 127 -11.06 -7.57 1.62
N ARG A 128 -12.04 -6.76 1.21
CA ARG A 128 -11.95 -5.93 0.01
C ARG A 128 -12.62 -4.60 0.27
N LEU A 129 -11.84 -3.54 0.24
CA LEU A 129 -12.32 -2.16 0.29
C LEU A 129 -11.24 -1.26 -0.32
N GLU A 130 -11.51 -0.72 -1.51
CA GLU A 130 -10.62 0.21 -2.18
C GLU A 130 -10.79 1.61 -1.61
N MET A 131 -9.73 2.41 -1.58
CA MET A 131 -9.75 3.76 -1.01
C MET A 131 -10.74 4.68 -1.73
N GLY A 132 -10.89 4.49 -3.05
CA GLY A 132 -11.84 5.22 -3.89
C GLY A 132 -13.31 4.85 -3.71
N THR A 133 -13.63 3.84 -2.88
CA THR A 133 -15.01 3.41 -2.62
C THR A 133 -15.81 4.53 -1.96
N SER A 134 -16.99 4.86 -2.53
CA SER A 134 -17.88 5.91 -2.03
C SER A 134 -18.67 5.46 -0.79
N LEU A 135 -17.97 4.95 0.22
CA LEU A 135 -18.56 4.53 1.49
C LEU A 135 -18.72 5.75 2.40
N LYS A 136 -19.97 6.06 2.73
CA LYS A 136 -20.30 7.10 3.72
C LYS A 136 -20.10 6.54 5.14
N LEU A 137 -19.43 7.30 6.00
CA LEU A 137 -19.09 6.94 7.38
C LEU A 137 -19.47 8.11 8.30
N ASP A 138 -20.61 8.04 8.95
CA ASP A 138 -21.17 9.12 9.80
C ASP A 138 -21.06 10.51 9.14
N ALA A 139 -20.28 11.42 9.72
CA ALA A 139 -20.04 12.77 9.21
C ALA A 139 -19.13 12.81 7.96
N HIS A 140 -18.46 11.70 7.62
CA HIS A 140 -17.53 11.63 6.51
C HIS A 140 -18.21 11.14 5.23
N LYS A 141 -18.11 11.90 4.15
CA LYS A 141 -18.74 11.58 2.86
C LYS A 141 -18.14 10.37 2.15
N ASN A 142 -16.91 9.99 2.46
CA ASN A 142 -16.17 8.87 1.86
C ASN A 142 -14.93 8.52 2.70
N LEU A 143 -14.20 7.47 2.29
CA LEU A 143 -12.97 7.03 2.95
C LEU A 143 -11.85 8.08 2.93
N TYR A 144 -11.74 8.89 1.89
CA TYR A 144 -10.75 9.96 1.83
C TYR A 144 -10.93 10.96 2.97
N SER A 145 -12.16 11.44 3.18
CA SER A 145 -12.44 12.39 4.26
C SER A 145 -12.33 11.75 5.65
N PHE A 146 -12.53 10.45 5.77
CA PHE A 146 -12.37 9.71 7.03
C PHE A 146 -10.89 9.51 7.39
N TRP A 147 -10.06 9.18 6.41
CA TRP A 147 -8.67 8.82 6.63
C TRP A 147 -7.70 10.00 6.62
N LYS A 148 -8.02 11.09 5.90
CA LYS A 148 -7.06 12.16 5.56
C LYS A 148 -6.24 12.65 6.74
N ASN A 149 -6.88 13.11 7.79
CA ASN A 149 -6.17 13.65 8.97
C ASN A 149 -5.43 12.54 9.72
N LYS A 150 -6.11 11.41 9.97
CA LYS A 150 -5.54 10.28 10.72
C LYS A 150 -4.25 9.74 10.08
N LEU A 151 -4.24 9.56 8.76
CA LEU A 151 -3.06 9.05 8.04
C LEU A 151 -1.93 10.08 8.01
N THR A 152 -2.26 11.35 7.81
CA THR A 152 -1.28 12.42 7.76
C THR A 152 -0.61 12.63 9.12
N GLU A 153 -1.38 12.67 10.20
CA GLU A 153 -0.87 12.76 11.57
C GLU A 153 -0.01 11.56 11.93
N GLN A 154 -0.47 10.33 11.61
CA GLN A 154 0.30 9.12 11.87
C GLN A 154 1.63 9.10 11.12
N LEU A 155 1.65 9.50 9.86
CA LEU A 155 2.89 9.58 9.08
C LEU A 155 3.85 10.64 9.65
N ASN A 156 3.35 11.82 10.04
CA ASN A 156 4.18 12.84 10.67
C ASN A 156 4.77 12.39 12.02
N MET A 157 4.02 11.58 12.80
CA MET A 157 4.56 10.99 14.04
C MET A 157 5.64 9.93 13.78
N GLU A 158 5.59 9.23 12.67
CA GLU A 158 6.55 8.15 12.34
C GLU A 158 7.79 8.64 11.60
N LEU A 159 7.70 9.78 10.92
CA LEU A 159 8.80 10.37 10.17
C LEU A 159 9.73 11.14 11.12
N LYS A 160 11.03 10.88 11.03
CA LYS A 160 12.06 11.67 11.71
C LYS A 160 12.36 12.94 10.92
N GLU A 161 12.88 13.97 11.58
CA GLU A 161 13.29 15.19 10.92
C GLU A 161 14.30 14.90 9.78
N GLY A 162 14.08 15.48 8.61
CA GLY A 162 14.89 15.27 7.41
C GLY A 162 14.73 13.92 6.72
N GLU A 163 13.87 13.03 7.25
CA GLU A 163 13.63 11.72 6.65
C GLU A 163 12.76 11.84 5.37
N LEU A 164 13.15 11.19 4.29
CA LEU A 164 12.36 11.19 3.05
C LEU A 164 11.12 10.31 3.17
N LEU A 165 9.98 10.77 2.63
CA LEU A 165 8.78 9.99 2.39
C LEU A 165 8.70 9.63 0.90
N VAL A 166 8.96 8.38 0.54
CA VAL A 166 8.93 7.91 -0.85
C VAL A 166 7.54 7.37 -1.19
N ASN A 167 6.84 8.07 -2.05
CA ASN A 167 5.51 7.68 -2.50
C ASN A 167 5.58 6.73 -3.70
N LEU A 168 5.41 5.45 -3.45
CA LEU A 168 5.25 4.39 -4.46
C LEU A 168 3.80 3.88 -4.53
N ALA A 169 2.88 4.56 -3.85
CA ALA A 169 1.46 4.26 -3.93
C ALA A 169 0.82 4.80 -5.23
N SER A 170 -0.35 4.31 -5.57
CA SER A 170 -1.14 4.90 -6.65
C SER A 170 -1.76 6.23 -6.21
N LYS A 171 -2.11 7.08 -7.19
CA LYS A 171 -2.80 8.34 -6.92
C LYS A 171 -4.07 8.12 -6.08
N GLU A 172 -4.83 7.03 -6.36
CA GLU A 172 -6.02 6.68 -5.59
C GLU A 172 -5.72 6.60 -4.09
N TYR A 173 -4.70 5.84 -3.70
CA TYR A 173 -4.38 5.64 -2.29
C TYR A 173 -3.65 6.83 -1.66
N PHE A 174 -2.73 7.44 -2.38
CA PHE A 174 -1.98 8.60 -1.87
C PHE A 174 -2.88 9.82 -1.65
N SER A 175 -3.97 9.97 -2.40
CA SER A 175 -4.97 11.05 -2.20
C SER A 175 -5.69 10.98 -0.84
N ALA A 176 -5.53 9.90 -0.08
CA ALA A 176 -6.02 9.80 1.30
C ALA A 176 -5.09 10.48 2.32
N ILE A 177 -3.98 11.07 1.89
CA ILE A 177 -3.03 11.83 2.71
C ILE A 177 -3.15 13.31 2.33
N ASP A 178 -3.03 14.20 3.32
CA ASP A 178 -2.85 15.62 3.05
C ASP A 178 -1.37 15.91 2.77
N GLU A 179 -1.01 15.86 1.49
CA GLU A 179 0.36 16.07 1.02
C GLU A 179 0.96 17.38 1.53
N LYS A 180 0.14 18.44 1.62
CA LYS A 180 0.58 19.77 2.10
C LYS A 180 0.85 19.83 3.59
N ALA A 181 0.28 18.90 4.36
CA ALA A 181 0.45 18.83 5.81
C ALA A 181 1.52 17.81 6.23
N ILE A 182 2.12 17.08 5.29
CA ILE A 182 3.33 16.28 5.55
C ILE A 182 4.50 17.23 5.76
N GLN A 183 5.21 17.06 6.88
CA GLN A 183 6.31 17.94 7.30
C GLN A 183 7.65 17.61 6.60
N ASN A 184 7.76 16.42 6.05
CA ASN A 184 8.97 15.91 5.43
C ASN A 184 8.92 15.99 3.90
N THR A 185 10.07 15.93 3.26
CA THR A 185 10.19 15.90 1.80
C THR A 185 9.57 14.63 1.24
N ILE A 186 8.66 14.80 0.28
CA ILE A 186 8.00 13.71 -0.43
C ILE A 186 8.70 13.52 -1.78
N VAL A 187 9.12 12.28 -2.06
CA VAL A 187 9.69 11.88 -3.36
C VAL A 187 8.75 10.90 -4.03
N THR A 188 8.35 11.18 -5.28
CA THR A 188 7.41 10.32 -6.04
C THR A 188 8.07 9.79 -7.31
N PRO A 189 8.70 8.61 -7.29
CA PRO A 189 9.30 8.00 -8.48
C PRO A 189 8.25 7.61 -9.55
N HIS A 190 8.55 7.94 -10.80
CA HIS A 190 7.73 7.62 -11.97
C HIS A 190 8.43 6.63 -12.89
N PHE A 191 7.71 5.60 -13.35
CA PHE A 191 8.25 4.56 -14.24
C PHE A 191 7.59 4.65 -15.61
N LYS A 192 8.38 4.95 -16.64
CA LYS A 192 7.93 5.10 -18.01
C LYS A 192 8.61 4.07 -18.92
N ASP A 193 7.82 3.50 -19.80
CA ASP A 193 8.26 2.55 -20.82
C ASP A 193 8.23 3.19 -22.21
N PHE A 194 9.20 2.85 -23.06
CA PHE A 194 9.21 3.28 -24.44
C PHE A 194 8.20 2.44 -25.24
N LYS A 195 7.14 3.05 -25.70
CA LYS A 195 6.09 2.40 -26.49
C LYS A 195 5.64 3.28 -27.65
N ASN A 196 5.75 2.75 -28.89
CA ASN A 196 5.35 3.46 -30.12
C ASN A 196 6.04 4.84 -30.26
N GLY A 197 7.36 4.90 -30.02
CA GLY A 197 8.16 6.11 -30.13
C GLY A 197 7.94 7.18 -29.04
N LYS A 198 7.22 6.84 -27.95
CA LYS A 198 6.96 7.78 -26.84
C LYS A 198 7.10 7.08 -25.48
N LEU A 199 7.60 7.82 -24.51
CA LEU A 199 7.62 7.41 -23.12
C LEU A 199 6.20 7.50 -22.52
N LYS A 200 5.71 6.38 -21.94
CA LYS A 200 4.38 6.29 -21.33
C LYS A 200 4.44 5.46 -20.05
N ILE A 201 3.60 5.80 -19.10
CA ILE A 201 3.36 4.94 -17.93
C ILE A 201 2.48 3.76 -18.37
N ILE A 202 3.02 2.55 -18.32
CA ILE A 202 2.26 1.32 -18.55
C ILE A 202 1.91 0.75 -17.17
N SER A 203 0.63 0.77 -16.83
CA SER A 203 0.13 0.50 -15.47
C SER A 203 0.67 -0.79 -14.85
N PHE A 204 0.67 -1.89 -15.58
CA PHE A 204 1.19 -3.18 -15.11
C PHE A 204 2.70 -3.12 -14.80
N PHE A 205 3.50 -2.59 -15.72
CA PHE A 205 4.94 -2.46 -15.54
C PHE A 205 5.29 -1.49 -14.41
N ALA A 206 4.62 -0.35 -14.35
CA ALA A 206 4.84 0.65 -13.30
C ALA A 206 4.50 0.10 -11.91
N LYS A 207 3.44 -0.71 -11.76
CA LYS A 207 3.12 -1.38 -10.48
C LYS A 207 4.24 -2.33 -10.06
N LYS A 208 4.71 -3.18 -10.97
CA LYS A 208 5.81 -4.12 -10.69
C LYS A 208 7.09 -3.37 -10.34
N ALA A 209 7.43 -2.30 -11.07
CA ALA A 209 8.59 -1.46 -10.83
C ALA A 209 8.58 -0.80 -9.43
N ARG A 210 7.41 -0.35 -8.95
CA ARG A 210 7.25 0.17 -7.58
C ARG A 210 7.62 -0.87 -6.52
N GLY A 211 7.20 -2.12 -6.70
CA GLY A 211 7.61 -3.21 -5.81
C GLY A 211 9.11 -3.50 -5.86
N MET A 212 9.69 -3.53 -7.06
CA MET A 212 11.14 -3.68 -7.25
C MET A 212 11.92 -2.53 -6.64
N MET A 213 11.41 -1.28 -6.70
CA MET A 213 12.01 -0.13 -6.05
C MET A 213 12.01 -0.29 -4.52
N VAL A 214 10.89 -0.74 -3.93
CA VAL A 214 10.86 -1.06 -2.48
C VAL A 214 11.95 -2.07 -2.15
N ARG A 215 12.03 -3.19 -2.90
CA ARG A 215 13.04 -4.22 -2.70
C ARG A 215 14.46 -3.66 -2.75
N HIS A 216 14.78 -2.91 -3.79
CA HIS A 216 16.08 -2.26 -3.97
C HIS A 216 16.46 -1.38 -2.77
N LEU A 217 15.54 -0.52 -2.32
CA LEU A 217 15.77 0.38 -1.19
C LEU A 217 15.93 -0.37 0.15
N ILE A 218 15.25 -1.51 0.31
CA ILE A 218 15.38 -2.36 1.50
C ILE A 218 16.72 -3.12 1.48
N GLU A 219 17.10 -3.71 0.35
CA GLU A 219 18.36 -4.45 0.20
C GLU A 219 19.60 -3.59 0.48
N GLN A 220 19.55 -2.32 0.11
CA GLN A 220 20.62 -1.34 0.35
C GLN A 220 20.49 -0.60 1.70
N ASN A 221 19.44 -0.85 2.46
CA ASN A 221 19.06 -0.06 3.64
C ASN A 221 19.07 1.46 3.36
N ALA A 222 18.59 1.85 2.19
CA ALA A 222 18.64 3.17 1.60
C ALA A 222 18.08 4.29 2.50
N SER A 223 18.63 5.50 2.37
CA SER A 223 18.21 6.67 3.16
C SER A 223 18.23 7.99 2.39
N THR A 224 18.87 8.06 1.22
CA THR A 224 19.13 9.27 0.44
C THR A 224 18.39 9.27 -0.91
N LEU A 225 18.41 10.42 -1.59
CA LEU A 225 17.88 10.56 -2.95
C LEU A 225 18.74 9.81 -3.97
N GLU A 226 20.07 9.77 -3.75
CA GLU A 226 21.02 9.03 -4.57
C GLU A 226 20.73 7.53 -4.54
N ASP A 227 20.34 6.99 -3.39
CA ASP A 227 19.92 5.59 -3.28
C ASP A 227 18.69 5.30 -4.17
N ILE A 228 17.75 6.25 -4.26
CA ILE A 228 16.59 6.13 -5.16
C ILE A 228 17.07 6.16 -6.61
N HIS A 229 17.95 7.10 -6.98
CA HIS A 229 18.47 7.25 -8.35
C HIS A 229 19.30 6.04 -8.79
N SER A 230 19.89 5.28 -7.87
CA SER A 230 20.68 4.08 -8.17
C SER A 230 19.85 2.87 -8.65
N PHE A 231 18.53 2.96 -8.64
CA PHE A 231 17.64 1.88 -9.08
C PHE A 231 17.79 1.55 -10.57
N THR A 232 18.10 0.26 -10.87
CA THR A 232 18.33 -0.23 -12.24
C THR A 232 17.61 -1.55 -12.54
N SER A 233 16.63 -1.98 -11.72
CA SER A 233 15.97 -3.29 -11.90
C SER A 233 15.09 -3.34 -13.15
N ALA A 234 15.03 -4.50 -13.78
CA ALA A 234 14.19 -4.81 -14.94
C ALA A 234 14.39 -3.86 -16.13
N GLY A 235 15.60 -3.33 -16.31
CA GLY A 235 15.96 -2.42 -17.40
C GLY A 235 15.54 -0.97 -17.17
N TYR A 236 14.93 -0.63 -16.04
CA TYR A 236 14.72 0.78 -15.69
C TYR A 236 16.04 1.42 -15.23
N ALA A 237 16.22 2.66 -15.61
CA ALA A 237 17.30 3.52 -15.10
C ALA A 237 16.78 4.94 -14.88
N PHE A 238 17.36 5.63 -13.91
CA PHE A 238 17.09 7.04 -13.67
C PHE A 238 17.47 7.87 -14.92
N SER A 239 16.57 8.77 -15.31
CA SER A 239 16.79 9.68 -16.44
C SER A 239 16.80 11.13 -15.96
N SER A 240 17.99 11.73 -15.90
CA SER A 240 18.16 13.15 -15.57
C SER A 240 17.53 14.06 -16.63
N THR A 241 17.48 13.61 -17.90
CA THR A 241 16.90 14.39 -19.01
C THR A 241 15.36 14.43 -18.97
N GLU A 242 14.72 13.36 -18.46
CA GLU A 242 13.26 13.29 -18.31
C GLU A 242 12.80 13.87 -16.98
N THR A 243 13.67 13.94 -15.98
CA THR A 243 13.38 14.44 -14.63
C THR A 243 13.52 15.96 -14.61
N VAL A 244 12.38 16.65 -14.54
CA VAL A 244 12.32 18.12 -14.43
C VAL A 244 12.34 18.56 -12.97
N ASP A 245 11.73 17.77 -12.09
CA ASP A 245 11.64 17.99 -10.66
C ASP A 245 12.29 16.81 -9.93
N GLU A 246 13.33 17.11 -9.16
CA GLU A 246 14.11 16.10 -8.41
C GLU A 246 13.24 15.28 -7.43
N MET A 247 12.14 15.87 -6.94
CA MET A 247 11.20 15.16 -6.06
C MET A 247 10.25 14.23 -6.83
N ASN A 248 10.26 14.29 -8.16
CA ASN A 248 9.51 13.45 -9.07
C ASN A 248 10.43 12.72 -10.08
N PRO A 249 11.42 11.93 -9.60
CA PRO A 249 12.39 11.30 -10.47
C PRO A 249 11.76 10.32 -11.45
N ILE A 250 12.22 10.38 -12.70
CA ILE A 250 11.69 9.55 -13.78
C ILE A 250 12.70 8.44 -14.09
N PHE A 251 12.18 7.21 -14.06
CA PHE A 251 12.89 6.00 -14.49
C PHE A 251 12.35 5.54 -15.82
N VAL A 252 13.22 5.27 -16.78
CA VAL A 252 12.87 4.90 -18.15
C VAL A 252 13.38 3.51 -18.50
N ARG A 253 12.59 2.83 -19.34
CA ARG A 253 12.94 1.53 -19.93
C ARG A 253 12.49 1.46 -21.37
#